data_1b15c7419b7f4047514aa6ee7fcf1e82
#
_entry.id   1b15c7419b7f4047514aa6ee7fcf1e82
#
_cell.length_a   1.000
_cell.length_b   1.000
_cell.length_c   1.000
_cell.angle_alpha   90.00
_cell.angle_beta   90.00
_cell.angle_gamma   90.00
#
_symmetry.space_group_name_H-M   'P 1'
#
loop_
_entity.id
_entity.type
_entity.pdbx_description
1 polymer ?
#
loop_
_entity_poly.entity_id
_entity_poly.type
_entity_poly.pdbx_seq_one_letter_code
_entity_poly.pdbx_strand_id
1 'polypeptide(L)'
;MERRPLPTALYCRLSREDGDRMESDSIGNQRKLLEEYIENHPELTVAECYADDGYTGTNFQRPAFQRMLRDMESGRIRCVLVKDLSRFGRDYIETGRYLERWLPEHGVRFIAVTDNIDSARGAYDMMMPLKNLFNTQYA
;
A
#
# COMPACT_ATOMS: atom_id res chain seq x y z
N MET A 1 -1.03 -12.42 27.10
CA MET A 1 -0.28 -11.22 26.72
C MET A 1 -0.93 -10.55 25.53
N GLU A 2 -1.42 -9.35 25.70
CA GLU A 2 -2.06 -8.64 24.62
C GLU A 2 -1.03 -8.09 23.64
N ARG A 3 -1.26 -8.34 22.38
CA ARG A 3 -0.41 -7.76 21.34
C ARG A 3 -0.88 -6.34 21.04
N ARG A 4 0.05 -5.42 21.00
CA ARG A 4 -0.27 -4.07 20.59
C ARG A 4 -0.63 -4.06 19.11
N PRO A 5 -1.67 -3.32 18.70
CA PRO A 5 -1.98 -3.18 17.29
C PRO A 5 -0.79 -2.60 16.51
N LEU A 6 -0.66 -3.03 15.27
CA LEU A 6 0.40 -2.50 14.41
C LEU A 6 0.05 -1.08 13.97
N PRO A 7 0.96 -0.10 14.18
CA PRO A 7 0.74 1.25 13.68
C PRO A 7 0.80 1.22 12.15
N THR A 8 -0.31 1.62 11.52
CA THR A 8 -0.54 1.43 10.09
C THR A 8 -0.58 2.75 9.36
N ALA A 9 0.14 2.81 8.23
CA ALA A 9 0.05 3.90 7.29
C ALA A 9 -1.07 3.61 6.31
N LEU A 10 -1.99 4.55 6.14
CA LEU A 10 -2.97 4.50 5.06
C LEU A 10 -2.36 5.27 3.89
N TYR A 11 -2.06 4.59 2.80
CA TYR A 11 -1.45 5.25 1.65
C TYR A 11 -2.42 5.33 0.49
N CYS A 12 -2.64 6.56 -0.01
CA CYS A 12 -3.53 6.85 -1.11
C CYS A 12 -2.76 7.58 -2.21
N ARG A 13 -3.00 7.20 -3.46
CA ARG A 13 -2.37 7.87 -4.60
C ARG A 13 -3.39 8.03 -5.71
N LEU A 14 -3.35 9.20 -6.34
CA LEU A 14 -4.15 9.48 -7.52
C LEU A 14 -3.30 10.21 -8.53
N SER A 15 -3.28 9.75 -9.77
CA SER A 15 -2.58 10.43 -10.85
C SER A 15 -3.58 10.88 -11.90
N ARG A 16 -3.13 11.74 -12.81
CA ARG A 16 -3.95 12.17 -13.94
C ARG A 16 -4.31 10.99 -14.85
N GLU A 17 -3.44 10.00 -14.88
CA GLU A 17 -3.66 8.80 -15.69
C GLU A 17 -4.78 7.94 -15.13
N ASP A 18 -4.87 7.86 -13.82
CA ASP A 18 -5.95 7.16 -13.12
C ASP A 18 -7.22 7.98 -13.18
N GLY A 19 -7.01 9.27 -13.26
CA GLY A 19 -7.96 10.29 -13.59
C GLY A 19 -9.21 10.37 -12.85
N ASP A 20 -9.96 10.99 -13.48
CA ASP A 20 -11.24 11.51 -13.16
C ASP A 20 -12.34 10.52 -13.48
N ARG A 21 -11.97 9.28 -13.75
CA ARG A 21 -12.92 8.34 -14.33
C ARG A 21 -13.93 7.85 -13.34
N MET A 22 -13.53 7.73 -12.08
CA MET A 22 -14.41 7.22 -11.06
C MET A 22 -14.16 7.93 -9.75
N GLU A 23 -15.22 8.43 -9.18
CA GLU A 23 -15.16 9.05 -7.88
C GLU A 23 -14.63 8.10 -6.81
N SER A 24 -14.91 6.80 -6.98
CA SER A 24 -14.45 5.77 -6.06
C SER A 24 -12.93 5.69 -5.94
N ASP A 25 -12.22 6.22 -6.95
CA ASP A 25 -10.75 6.21 -6.95
C ASP A 25 -10.14 7.47 -6.33
N SER A 26 -10.98 8.45 -5.94
CA SER A 26 -10.47 9.67 -5.32
C SER A 26 -9.69 9.36 -4.04
N ILE A 27 -8.83 10.29 -3.63
CA ILE A 27 -8.07 10.16 -2.39
C ILE A 27 -9.02 9.97 -1.20
N GLY A 28 -10.10 10.76 -1.13
CA GLY A 28 -11.06 10.64 -0.04
C GLY A 28 -11.74 9.29 0.02
N ASN A 29 -12.10 8.74 -1.12
CA ASN A 29 -12.76 7.44 -1.16
C ASN A 29 -11.80 6.30 -0.87
N GLN A 30 -10.55 6.39 -1.33
CA GLN A 30 -9.52 5.43 -0.93
C GLN A 30 -9.34 5.42 0.57
N ARG A 31 -9.21 6.61 1.17
CA ARG A 31 -9.03 6.74 2.61
C ARG A 31 -10.19 6.13 3.37
N LYS A 32 -11.41 6.39 2.94
CA LYS A 32 -12.61 5.87 3.58
C LYS A 32 -12.63 4.34 3.57
N LEU A 33 -12.30 3.76 2.42
CA LEU A 33 -12.21 2.31 2.29
C LEU A 33 -11.18 1.71 3.25
N LEU A 34 -10.03 2.37 3.36
CA LEU A 34 -8.95 1.90 4.23
C LEU A 34 -9.32 2.03 5.70
N GLU A 35 -10.00 3.12 6.07
CA GLU A 35 -10.48 3.30 7.45
C GLU A 35 -11.50 2.22 7.83
N GLU A 36 -12.38 1.87 6.91
CA GLU A 36 -13.34 0.78 7.13
C GLU A 36 -12.63 -0.56 7.32
N TYR A 37 -11.57 -0.80 6.56
CA TYR A 37 -10.79 -2.02 6.72
C TYR A 37 -10.19 -2.11 8.13
N ILE A 38 -9.64 -1.01 8.62
CA ILE A 38 -9.07 -0.95 9.97
C ILE A 38 -10.11 -1.25 11.04
N GLU A 39 -11.32 -0.75 10.88
CA GLU A 39 -12.41 -1.00 11.84
C GLU A 39 -12.69 -2.49 12.00
N ASN A 40 -12.50 -3.27 10.96
CA ASN A 40 -12.78 -4.70 10.95
C ASN A 40 -11.53 -5.54 11.23
N HIS A 41 -10.40 -4.90 11.54
CA HIS A 41 -9.12 -5.59 11.77
C HIS A 41 -8.45 -5.02 13.03
N PRO A 42 -8.85 -5.50 14.22
CA PRO A 42 -8.35 -4.93 15.48
C PRO A 42 -6.85 -5.09 15.69
N GLU A 43 -6.20 -5.94 14.90
CA GLU A 43 -4.74 -6.06 14.96
C GLU A 43 -4.03 -4.85 14.36
N LEU A 44 -4.76 -3.93 13.69
CA LEU A 44 -4.21 -2.75 13.06
C LEU A 44 -4.76 -1.48 13.71
N THR A 45 -3.96 -0.42 13.76
CA THR A 45 -4.41 0.89 14.18
C THR A 45 -3.85 1.95 13.24
N VAL A 46 -4.62 3.01 12.99
CA VAL A 46 -4.18 4.09 12.09
C VAL A 46 -3.12 4.93 12.78
N ALA A 47 -1.94 5.01 12.20
CA ALA A 47 -0.89 5.89 12.68
C ALA A 47 -0.90 7.21 11.91
N GLU A 48 -1.00 7.15 10.58
CA GLU A 48 -1.04 8.33 9.76
C GLU A 48 -1.59 8.00 8.37
N CYS A 49 -2.19 9.00 7.73
CA CYS A 49 -2.63 8.90 6.35
C CYS A 49 -1.66 9.68 5.46
N TYR A 50 -1.17 9.02 4.43
CA TYR A 50 -0.24 9.60 3.46
C TYR A 50 -0.95 9.66 2.11
N ALA A 51 -0.91 10.80 1.45
CA ALA A 51 -1.58 10.94 0.16
C ALA A 51 -0.73 11.70 -0.84
N ASP A 52 -0.61 11.13 -2.04
CA ASP A 52 0.06 11.77 -3.17
C ASP A 52 -0.96 11.95 -4.28
N ASP A 53 -1.41 13.19 -4.46
CA ASP A 53 -2.37 13.55 -5.49
C ASP A 53 -1.63 14.17 -6.68
N GLY A 54 -1.86 13.62 -7.88
CA GLY A 54 -1.21 14.09 -9.08
C GLY A 54 0.11 13.41 -9.41
N TYR A 55 0.43 12.32 -8.72
CA TYR A 55 1.70 11.60 -8.92
C TYR A 55 1.46 10.24 -9.55
N THR A 56 2.29 9.92 -10.56
CA THR A 56 2.19 8.62 -11.25
C THR A 56 2.71 7.48 -10.39
N GLY A 57 2.20 6.28 -10.63
CA GLY A 57 2.67 5.06 -9.97
C GLY A 57 3.93 4.47 -10.59
N THR A 58 4.46 5.07 -11.68
CA THR A 58 5.62 4.52 -12.39
C THR A 58 6.94 4.91 -11.75
N ASN A 59 6.95 5.87 -10.83
CA ASN A 59 8.16 6.18 -10.06
C ASN A 59 7.80 6.33 -8.59
N PHE A 60 8.82 6.27 -7.72
CA PHE A 60 8.63 6.33 -6.28
C PHE A 60 9.12 7.64 -5.66
N GLN A 61 9.35 8.66 -6.50
CA GLN A 61 9.73 10.00 -6.06
C GLN A 61 8.49 10.82 -5.70
N ARG A 62 7.64 10.26 -4.87
CA ARG A 62 6.40 10.88 -4.42
C ARG A 62 6.59 11.37 -2.98
N PRO A 63 6.29 12.63 -2.67
CA PRO A 63 6.65 13.21 -1.36
C PRO A 63 6.06 12.48 -0.16
N ALA A 64 4.77 12.15 -0.19
CA ALA A 64 4.15 11.44 0.92
C ALA A 64 4.68 10.01 1.03
N PHE A 65 4.91 9.36 -0.11
CA PHE A 65 5.49 8.02 -0.14
C PHE A 65 6.87 8.03 0.52
N GLN A 66 7.72 8.99 0.15
CA GLN A 66 9.06 9.11 0.72
C GLN A 66 9.01 9.37 2.22
N ARG A 67 8.09 10.22 2.66
CA ARG A 67 7.91 10.47 4.09
C ARG A 67 7.47 9.19 4.82
N MET A 68 6.58 8.43 4.22
CA MET A 68 6.14 7.14 4.76
C MET A 68 7.30 6.17 4.94
N LEU A 69 8.18 6.08 3.94
CA LEU A 69 9.36 5.21 4.03
C LEU A 69 10.25 5.61 5.21
N ARG A 70 10.45 6.90 5.43
CA ARG A 70 11.24 7.38 6.56
C ARG A 70 10.59 7.00 7.89
N ASP A 71 9.28 7.08 7.96
CA ASP A 71 8.56 6.70 9.18
C ASP A 71 8.61 5.19 9.41
N MET A 72 8.68 4.40 8.34
CA MET A 72 8.90 2.95 8.46
C MET A 72 10.32 2.65 8.96
N GLU A 73 11.31 3.37 8.44
CA GLU A 73 12.70 3.18 8.88
C GLU A 73 12.87 3.49 10.36
N SER A 74 12.14 4.47 10.87
CA SER A 74 12.21 4.83 12.28
C SER A 74 11.42 3.90 13.20
N GLY A 75 10.64 2.99 12.62
CA GLY A 75 9.83 2.06 13.40
C GLY A 75 8.46 2.61 13.79
N ARG A 76 8.12 3.83 13.38
CA ARG A 76 6.81 4.42 13.68
C ARG A 76 5.68 3.74 12.93
N ILE A 77 5.97 3.19 11.76
CA ILE A 77 5.00 2.50 10.91
C ILE A 77 5.42 1.05 10.78
N ARG A 78 4.50 0.13 11.06
CA ARG A 78 4.77 -1.30 11.00
C ARG A 78 3.85 -2.03 10.02
N CYS A 79 2.94 -1.31 9.38
CA CYS A 79 2.04 -1.85 8.36
C CYS A 79 1.68 -0.75 7.38
N VAL A 80 1.57 -1.10 6.11
CA VAL A 80 1.06 -0.19 5.09
C VAL A 80 -0.17 -0.80 4.44
N LEU A 81 -1.22 0.01 4.30
CA LEU A 81 -2.50 -0.39 3.76
C LEU A 81 -2.80 0.47 2.55
N VAL A 82 -3.08 -0.18 1.41
CA VAL A 82 -3.45 0.50 0.17
C VAL A 82 -4.73 -0.11 -0.39
N LYS A 83 -5.46 0.65 -1.21
CA LYS A 83 -6.67 0.14 -1.82
C LYS A 83 -6.35 -1.04 -2.74
N ASP A 84 -5.38 -0.85 -3.62
CA ASP A 84 -4.90 -1.90 -4.51
C ASP A 84 -3.41 -1.70 -4.77
N LEU A 85 -2.80 -2.70 -5.38
CA LEU A 85 -1.36 -2.69 -5.60
C LEU A 85 -0.90 -1.52 -6.47
N SER A 86 -1.73 -1.10 -7.42
CA SER A 86 -1.35 0.00 -8.32
C SER A 86 -1.18 1.32 -7.58
N ARG A 87 -1.86 1.51 -6.43
CA ARG A 87 -1.68 2.71 -5.61
C ARG A 87 -0.31 2.74 -4.98
N PHE A 88 0.22 1.58 -4.63
CA PHE A 88 1.58 1.47 -4.11
C PHE A 88 2.61 1.71 -5.22
N GLY A 89 2.49 1.02 -6.35
CA GLY A 89 3.38 1.21 -7.47
C GLY A 89 2.94 0.45 -8.72
N ARG A 90 3.34 0.95 -9.87
CA ARG A 90 3.05 0.35 -11.18
C ARG A 90 4.28 -0.20 -11.89
N ASP A 91 5.47 0.08 -11.36
CA ASP A 91 6.70 -0.48 -11.90
C ASP A 91 6.93 -1.84 -11.27
N TYR A 92 6.94 -2.88 -12.11
CA TYR A 92 7.07 -4.26 -11.65
C TYR A 92 8.33 -4.48 -10.82
N ILE A 93 9.46 -3.99 -11.32
CA ILE A 93 10.76 -4.25 -10.67
C ILE A 93 10.85 -3.54 -9.32
N GLU A 94 10.55 -2.25 -9.30
CA GLU A 94 10.63 -1.48 -8.05
C GLU A 94 9.57 -1.91 -7.04
N THR A 95 8.35 -2.18 -7.50
CA THR A 95 7.28 -2.66 -6.62
C THR A 95 7.68 -3.98 -6.00
N GLY A 96 8.21 -4.91 -6.82
CA GLY A 96 8.67 -6.19 -6.31
C GLY A 96 9.78 -6.06 -5.29
N ARG A 97 10.72 -5.13 -5.53
CA ARG A 97 11.82 -4.89 -4.60
C ARG A 97 11.31 -4.44 -3.24
N TYR A 98 10.33 -3.52 -3.21
CA TYR A 98 9.74 -3.08 -1.94
C TYR A 98 9.00 -4.21 -1.24
N LEU A 99 8.17 -4.95 -1.97
CA LEU A 99 7.34 -5.98 -1.36
C LEU A 99 8.13 -7.19 -0.90
N GLU A 100 9.15 -7.59 -1.67
CA GLU A 100 9.89 -8.80 -1.38
C GLU A 100 11.08 -8.58 -0.46
N ARG A 101 11.65 -7.38 -0.46
CA ARG A 101 12.87 -7.11 0.30
C ARG A 101 12.73 -5.96 1.27
N TRP A 102 12.45 -4.75 0.77
CA TRP A 102 12.54 -3.56 1.60
C TRP A 102 11.58 -3.59 2.79
N LEU A 103 10.31 -3.89 2.52
CA LEU A 103 9.31 -3.92 3.59
C LEU A 103 9.57 -5.04 4.59
N PRO A 104 9.85 -6.29 4.16
CA PRO A 104 10.18 -7.33 5.12
C PRO A 104 11.43 -7.02 5.95
N GLU A 105 12.46 -6.43 5.34
CA GLU A 105 13.69 -6.06 6.05
C GLU A 105 13.43 -5.03 7.14
N HIS A 106 12.42 -4.18 6.96
CA HIS A 106 12.05 -3.17 7.95
C HIS A 106 10.91 -3.62 8.85
N GLY A 107 10.48 -4.87 8.73
CA GLY A 107 9.43 -5.42 9.57
C GLY A 107 8.06 -4.83 9.31
N VAL A 108 7.77 -4.44 8.06
CA VAL A 108 6.53 -3.78 7.69
C VAL A 108 5.62 -4.75 6.93
N ARG A 109 4.41 -4.95 7.45
CA ARG A 109 3.38 -5.74 6.79
C ARG A 109 2.74 -4.93 5.65
N PHE A 110 2.44 -5.59 4.54
CA PHE A 110 1.81 -4.94 3.38
C PHE A 110 0.44 -5.56 3.10
N ILE A 111 -0.57 -4.70 2.93
CA ILE A 111 -1.92 -5.16 2.60
C ILE A 111 -2.48 -4.31 1.46
N ALA A 112 -2.92 -4.96 0.39
CA ALA A 112 -3.66 -4.33 -0.71
C ALA A 112 -5.08 -4.90 -0.68
N VAL A 113 -6.05 -4.09 -0.28
CA VAL A 113 -7.38 -4.56 0.10
C VAL A 113 -8.13 -5.22 -1.05
N THR A 114 -8.27 -4.51 -2.18
CA THR A 114 -9.09 -5.03 -3.28
C THR A 114 -8.41 -6.13 -4.09
N ASP A 115 -7.08 -6.23 -3.98
CA ASP A 115 -6.34 -7.32 -4.61
C ASP A 115 -6.21 -8.53 -3.71
N ASN A 116 -6.71 -8.43 -2.48
CA ASN A 116 -6.63 -9.50 -1.49
C ASN A 116 -5.19 -9.96 -1.24
N ILE A 117 -4.27 -8.99 -1.18
CA ILE A 117 -2.86 -9.24 -0.88
C ILE A 117 -2.58 -8.90 0.57
N ASP A 118 -1.89 -9.78 1.27
CA ASP A 118 -1.47 -9.56 2.64
C ASP A 118 -0.17 -10.30 2.89
N SER A 119 0.91 -9.57 3.16
CA SER A 119 2.22 -10.19 3.35
C SER A 119 2.30 -11.09 4.58
N ALA A 120 1.36 -10.96 5.51
CA ALA A 120 1.31 -11.84 6.68
C ALA A 120 0.99 -13.29 6.30
N ARG A 121 0.40 -13.52 5.12
CA ARG A 121 0.12 -14.88 4.62
C ARG A 121 1.34 -15.54 3.98
N GLY A 122 2.42 -14.80 3.79
CA GLY A 122 3.66 -15.32 3.24
C GLY A 122 3.96 -14.81 1.83
N ALA A 123 5.21 -14.98 1.44
CA ALA A 123 5.71 -14.46 0.15
C ALA A 123 5.01 -15.07 -1.05
N TYR A 124 4.63 -16.36 -0.96
CA TYR A 124 3.97 -17.03 -2.07
C TYR A 124 2.64 -16.36 -2.43
N ASP A 125 1.85 -16.01 -1.41
CA ASP A 125 0.55 -15.37 -1.63
C ASP A 125 0.67 -13.99 -2.26
N MET A 126 1.83 -13.35 -2.09
CA MET A 126 2.07 -12.03 -2.70
C MET A 126 2.54 -12.14 -4.14
N MET A 127 3.33 -13.15 -4.46
CA MET A 127 3.93 -13.27 -5.78
C MET A 127 2.92 -13.50 -6.90
N MET A 128 1.91 -14.34 -6.67
CA MET A 128 0.94 -14.63 -7.74
C MET A 128 0.09 -13.43 -8.11
N PRO A 129 -0.52 -12.70 -7.15
CA PRO A 129 -1.27 -11.49 -7.51
C PRO A 129 -0.39 -10.44 -8.16
N LEU A 130 0.84 -10.29 -7.71
CA LEU A 130 1.79 -9.34 -8.28
C LEU A 130 2.08 -9.67 -9.74
N LYS A 131 2.39 -10.92 -10.01
CA LYS A 131 2.64 -11.42 -11.36
C LYS A 131 1.44 -11.23 -12.26
N ASN A 132 0.25 -11.61 -11.77
CA ASN A 132 -0.97 -11.51 -12.56
C ASN A 132 -1.31 -10.07 -12.92
N LEU A 133 -1.12 -9.15 -11.98
CA LEU A 133 -1.40 -7.74 -12.24
C LEU A 133 -0.53 -7.21 -13.37
N PHE A 134 0.78 -7.47 -13.33
CA PHE A 134 1.69 -6.95 -14.34
C PHE A 134 1.62 -7.70 -15.66
N ASN A 135 1.32 -9.00 -15.63
CA ASN A 135 1.13 -9.77 -16.86
C ASN A 135 -0.10 -9.28 -17.62
N THR A 136 -1.16 -8.94 -16.91
CA THR A 136 -2.38 -8.41 -17.53
C THR A 136 -2.11 -7.12 -18.29
N GLN A 137 -1.17 -6.31 -17.82
CA GLN A 137 -0.82 -5.06 -18.47
C GLN A 137 -0.08 -5.26 -19.79
N TYR A 138 0.54 -6.41 -19.97
CA TYR A 138 1.34 -6.71 -21.16
C TYR A 138 0.65 -7.67 -22.12
N ALA A 139 -0.54 -8.12 -21.78
CA ALA A 139 -1.31 -9.06 -22.59
C ALA A 139 -1.98 -8.39 -23.79
#